data_466187a4ad53813d9c80fa18bac286b7
#
_entry.id   466187a4ad53813d9c80fa18bac286b7
#
_cell.length_a   1.000
_cell.length_b   1.000
_cell.length_c   1.000
_cell.angle_alpha   90.00
_cell.angle_beta   90.00
_cell.angle_gamma   90.00
#
_symmetry.space_group_name_H-M   'P 1'
#
loop_
_entity.id
_entity.type
_entity.pdbx_description
1 polymer ?
#
loop_
_entity_poly.entity_id
_entity_poly.type
_entity_poly.pdbx_seq_one_letter_code
_entity_poly.pdbx_strand_id
1 'polypeptide(L)'
;GEVIRAYSKWNDYVSKQEKLGKEDRCAQLEELLSFIEEWRSHAAIRHTMAPASVLPEHIMLSISYAVATYPPGVKVSKSDLIAAGARTRELESLADILNSWIDRYSTENNRSENQTKSGEADDPPMQFPAGGSIQGKKWEFAVYKPQKKTGKATWESSYERFQAGESPQAISMAPANGRPIQVMTVVGHIHDAFLHGRPVGLQRLSSLSQPPSKKQWAELEHAEKISGMNPAGDPSCSGVGGASFTMTEFLRPIMGDEFMGTPREERSEVDKEKFGEWCNLLKWYLFMKRGCVEPMFGA
;
A
#
# COMPACT_ATOMS: atom_id res chain seq x y z
N GLY A 1 -18.83 9.60 15.92
CA GLY A 1 -17.41 9.59 15.62
C GLY A 1 -16.98 8.39 14.82
N GLU A 2 -16.58 7.29 15.47
CA GLU A 2 -15.98 6.10 14.80
C GLU A 2 -16.98 5.34 13.92
N VAL A 3 -18.21 5.19 14.37
CA VAL A 3 -19.28 4.53 13.61
C VAL A 3 -19.47 5.19 12.25
N ILE A 4 -19.73 6.50 12.21
CA ILE A 4 -19.94 7.25 10.97
C ILE A 4 -18.73 7.14 10.04
N ARG A 5 -17.52 7.15 10.60
CA ARG A 5 -16.27 7.04 9.83
C ARG A 5 -16.10 5.66 9.17
N ALA A 6 -16.48 4.58 9.87
CA ALA A 6 -16.42 3.22 9.32
C ALA A 6 -17.36 3.05 8.13
N TYR A 7 -18.62 3.49 8.27
CA TYR A 7 -19.60 3.48 7.18
C TYR A 7 -19.15 4.33 5.97
N SER A 8 -18.70 5.57 6.22
CA SER A 8 -18.21 6.44 5.14
C SER A 8 -17.08 5.80 4.36
N LYS A 9 -16.05 5.29 5.04
CA LYS A 9 -14.90 4.65 4.39
C LYS A 9 -15.29 3.45 3.54
N TRP A 10 -16.16 2.59 4.06
CA TRP A 10 -16.62 1.42 3.32
C TRP A 10 -17.43 1.81 2.09
N ASN A 11 -18.43 2.67 2.26
CA ASN A 11 -19.28 3.13 1.16
C ASN A 11 -18.49 3.89 0.09
N ASP A 12 -17.57 4.76 0.48
CA ASP A 12 -16.68 5.48 -0.44
C ASP A 12 -15.81 4.51 -1.24
N TYR A 13 -15.32 3.45 -0.60
CA TYR A 13 -14.51 2.43 -1.27
C TYR A 13 -15.32 1.63 -2.28
N VAL A 14 -16.51 1.12 -1.89
CA VAL A 14 -17.40 0.37 -2.79
C VAL A 14 -17.83 1.24 -3.96
N SER A 15 -18.31 2.47 -3.71
CA SER A 15 -18.71 3.41 -4.76
C SER A 15 -17.57 3.76 -5.71
N LYS A 16 -16.33 3.76 -5.23
CA LYS A 16 -15.15 3.91 -6.08
C LYS A 16 -14.98 2.71 -7.02
N GLN A 17 -15.14 1.47 -6.53
CA GLN A 17 -15.03 0.29 -7.38
C GLN A 17 -16.13 0.25 -8.45
N GLU A 18 -17.36 0.62 -8.09
CA GLU A 18 -18.49 0.75 -9.02
C GLU A 18 -18.19 1.76 -10.13
N LYS A 19 -17.70 2.97 -9.78
CA LYS A 19 -17.32 4.01 -10.75
C LYS A 19 -16.18 3.59 -11.66
N LEU A 20 -15.33 2.68 -11.22
CA LEU A 20 -14.24 2.08 -12.02
C LEU A 20 -14.74 0.93 -12.90
N GLY A 21 -16.03 0.58 -12.87
CA GLY A 21 -16.60 -0.54 -13.62
C GLY A 21 -16.07 -1.92 -13.17
N LYS A 22 -15.56 -2.05 -11.95
CA LYS A 22 -15.02 -3.29 -11.40
C LYS A 22 -16.13 -4.13 -10.76
N GLU A 23 -17.07 -4.62 -11.57
CA GLU A 23 -18.25 -5.39 -11.10
C GLU A 23 -17.84 -6.64 -10.31
N ASP A 24 -16.85 -7.40 -10.81
CA ASP A 24 -16.32 -8.59 -10.11
C ASP A 24 -15.79 -8.22 -8.74
N ARG A 25 -15.13 -7.06 -8.61
CA ARG A 25 -14.62 -6.58 -7.32
C ARG A 25 -15.76 -6.21 -6.37
N CYS A 26 -16.82 -5.60 -6.86
CA CYS A 26 -18.00 -5.29 -6.06
C CYS A 26 -18.66 -6.58 -5.53
N ALA A 27 -18.84 -7.59 -6.38
CA ALA A 27 -19.35 -8.90 -5.96
C ALA A 27 -18.46 -9.57 -4.89
N GLN A 28 -17.13 -9.50 -5.02
CA GLN A 28 -16.19 -9.99 -4.01
C GLN A 28 -16.33 -9.25 -2.66
N LEU A 29 -16.59 -7.94 -2.67
CA LEU A 29 -16.78 -7.16 -1.46
C LEU A 29 -18.10 -7.49 -0.74
N GLU A 30 -19.16 -7.76 -1.49
CA GLU A 30 -20.44 -8.23 -0.96
C GLU A 30 -20.27 -9.63 -0.34
N GLU A 31 -19.54 -10.52 -1.01
CA GLU A 31 -19.23 -11.85 -0.49
C GLU A 31 -18.41 -11.76 0.81
N LEU A 32 -17.40 -10.88 0.89
CA LEU A 32 -16.63 -10.66 2.12
C LEU A 32 -17.54 -10.29 3.31
N LEU A 33 -18.43 -9.33 3.10
CA LEU A 33 -19.40 -8.95 4.13
C LEU A 33 -20.30 -10.13 4.54
N SER A 34 -20.80 -10.88 3.56
CA SER A 34 -21.65 -12.06 3.81
C SER A 34 -20.92 -13.11 4.64
N PHE A 35 -19.66 -13.40 4.34
CA PHE A 35 -18.83 -14.33 5.11
C PHE A 35 -18.66 -13.91 6.57
N ILE A 36 -18.36 -12.63 6.81
CA ILE A 36 -18.20 -12.13 8.18
C ILE A 36 -19.54 -12.15 8.93
N GLU A 37 -20.63 -11.81 8.25
CA GLU A 37 -21.98 -11.82 8.84
C GLU A 37 -22.43 -13.25 9.21
N GLU A 38 -22.18 -14.22 8.34
CA GLU A 38 -22.46 -15.63 8.62
C GLU A 38 -21.64 -16.13 9.82
N TRP A 39 -20.33 -15.85 9.84
CA TRP A 39 -19.47 -16.17 10.97
C TRP A 39 -19.99 -15.52 12.26
N ARG A 40 -20.35 -14.24 12.21
CA ARG A 40 -20.89 -13.46 13.35
C ARG A 40 -22.16 -14.10 13.90
N SER A 41 -23.04 -14.52 13.02
CA SER A 41 -24.30 -15.18 13.38
C SER A 41 -24.06 -16.54 14.04
N HIS A 42 -23.17 -17.37 13.49
CA HIS A 42 -22.77 -18.64 14.08
C HIS A 42 -22.10 -18.47 15.44
N ALA A 43 -21.20 -17.52 15.58
CA ALA A 43 -20.56 -17.20 16.86
C ALA A 43 -21.57 -16.70 17.90
N ALA A 44 -22.54 -15.90 17.49
CA ALA A 44 -23.63 -15.44 18.34
C ALA A 44 -24.48 -16.60 18.90
N ILE A 45 -24.81 -17.57 18.07
CA ILE A 45 -25.54 -18.79 18.47
C ILE A 45 -24.69 -19.57 19.48
N ARG A 46 -23.42 -19.85 19.18
CA ARG A 46 -22.51 -20.59 20.08
C ARG A 46 -22.39 -19.96 21.46
N HIS A 47 -22.40 -18.64 21.55
CA HIS A 47 -22.23 -17.90 22.80
C HIS A 47 -23.56 -17.42 23.40
N THR A 48 -24.68 -17.75 22.78
CA THR A 48 -26.01 -17.29 23.22
C THR A 48 -26.07 -15.76 23.40
N MET A 49 -25.55 -15.03 22.41
CA MET A 49 -25.45 -13.58 22.39
C MET A 49 -26.10 -13.00 21.14
N ALA A 50 -26.40 -11.71 21.16
CA ALA A 50 -26.78 -11.02 19.92
C ALA A 50 -25.57 -10.87 18.98
N PRO A 51 -25.74 -11.00 17.63
CA PRO A 51 -24.63 -10.86 16.68
C PRO A 51 -23.84 -9.55 16.86
N ALA A 52 -24.51 -8.43 17.09
CA ALA A 52 -23.89 -7.15 17.33
C ALA A 52 -23.01 -7.09 18.62
N SER A 53 -23.25 -7.99 19.57
CA SER A 53 -22.42 -8.12 20.77
C SER A 53 -21.15 -8.95 20.52
N VAL A 54 -21.18 -9.85 19.53
CA VAL A 54 -20.01 -10.61 19.11
C VAL A 54 -19.06 -9.73 18.28
N LEU A 55 -19.61 -9.05 17.29
CA LEU A 55 -18.88 -8.10 16.43
C LEU A 55 -19.81 -6.95 16.01
N PRO A 56 -19.63 -5.74 16.58
CA PRO A 56 -20.40 -4.58 16.16
C PRO A 56 -20.26 -4.28 14.67
N GLU A 57 -21.31 -3.81 14.03
CA GLU A 57 -21.36 -3.61 12.58
C GLU A 57 -20.26 -2.64 12.08
N HIS A 58 -20.03 -1.55 12.78
CA HIS A 58 -18.98 -0.60 12.41
C HIS A 58 -17.56 -1.20 12.50
N ILE A 59 -17.34 -2.17 13.40
CA ILE A 59 -16.07 -2.92 13.48
C ILE A 59 -15.98 -3.91 12.31
N MET A 60 -17.08 -4.59 12.00
CA MET A 60 -17.18 -5.46 10.83
C MET A 60 -16.82 -4.71 9.55
N LEU A 61 -17.40 -3.53 9.31
CA LEU A 61 -17.08 -2.68 8.15
C LEU A 61 -15.62 -2.20 8.16
N SER A 62 -15.07 -1.88 9.33
CA SER A 62 -13.66 -1.47 9.46
C SER A 62 -12.71 -2.61 9.10
N ILE A 63 -13.02 -3.85 9.53
CA ILE A 63 -12.25 -5.05 9.19
C ILE A 63 -12.39 -5.34 7.70
N SER A 64 -13.61 -5.31 7.14
CA SER A 64 -13.85 -5.54 5.72
C SER A 64 -13.09 -4.54 4.84
N TYR A 65 -13.09 -3.26 5.20
CA TYR A 65 -12.30 -2.25 4.51
C TYR A 65 -10.80 -2.53 4.58
N ALA A 66 -10.28 -2.89 5.77
CA ALA A 66 -8.88 -3.21 5.95
C ALA A 66 -8.47 -4.41 5.07
N VAL A 67 -9.26 -5.50 5.13
CA VAL A 67 -9.01 -6.72 4.33
C VAL A 67 -9.09 -6.45 2.83
N ALA A 68 -10.11 -5.69 2.40
CA ALA A 68 -10.29 -5.34 0.99
C ALA A 68 -9.17 -4.47 0.42
N THR A 69 -8.48 -3.72 1.28
CA THR A 69 -7.36 -2.84 0.90
C THR A 69 -5.98 -3.45 1.18
N TYR A 70 -5.92 -4.66 1.69
CA TYR A 70 -4.65 -5.37 1.88
C TYR A 70 -4.02 -5.71 0.53
N PRO A 71 -2.68 -5.63 0.44
CA PRO A 71 -1.97 -6.17 -0.70
C PRO A 71 -2.26 -7.68 -0.88
N PRO A 72 -2.26 -8.19 -2.12
CA PRO A 72 -2.48 -9.62 -2.38
C PRO A 72 -1.54 -10.50 -1.55
N GLY A 73 -2.09 -11.56 -0.95
CA GLY A 73 -1.32 -12.54 -0.16
C GLY A 73 -0.95 -12.12 1.26
N VAL A 74 -1.28 -10.90 1.69
CA VAL A 74 -1.08 -10.50 3.09
C VAL A 74 -2.16 -11.13 3.96
N LYS A 75 -1.74 -11.84 5.01
CA LYS A 75 -2.62 -12.53 5.95
C LYS A 75 -3.03 -11.61 7.11
N VAL A 76 -4.27 -11.75 7.52
CA VAL A 76 -4.82 -11.09 8.72
C VAL A 76 -4.40 -11.86 9.96
N SER A 77 -3.82 -11.17 10.91
CA SER A 77 -3.46 -11.73 12.21
C SER A 77 -4.49 -11.34 13.28
N LYS A 78 -4.47 -12.07 14.41
CA LYS A 78 -5.26 -11.73 15.60
C LYS A 78 -4.97 -10.31 16.11
N SER A 79 -3.73 -9.86 16.03
CA SER A 79 -3.34 -8.50 16.41
C SER A 79 -3.96 -7.43 15.50
N ASP A 80 -4.10 -7.71 14.22
CA ASP A 80 -4.75 -6.79 13.27
C ASP A 80 -6.23 -6.63 13.58
N LEU A 81 -6.92 -7.72 13.94
CA LEU A 81 -8.32 -7.70 14.34
C LEU A 81 -8.54 -6.92 15.64
N ILE A 82 -7.65 -7.11 16.62
CA ILE A 82 -7.68 -6.34 17.88
C ILE A 82 -7.45 -4.85 17.60
N ALA A 83 -6.50 -4.52 16.74
CA ALA A 83 -6.22 -3.15 16.34
C ALA A 83 -7.41 -2.50 15.60
N ALA A 84 -8.17 -3.29 14.82
CA ALA A 84 -9.42 -2.84 14.19
C ALA A 84 -10.59 -2.68 15.18
N GLY A 85 -10.41 -3.05 16.46
CA GLY A 85 -11.41 -2.89 17.51
C GLY A 85 -12.21 -4.14 17.85
N ALA A 86 -11.92 -5.30 17.22
CA ALA A 86 -12.60 -6.55 17.56
C ALA A 86 -12.27 -7.00 18.99
N ARG A 87 -13.30 -7.36 19.75
CA ARG A 87 -13.22 -7.77 21.16
C ARG A 87 -13.89 -9.14 21.42
N THR A 88 -13.93 -9.98 20.40
CA THR A 88 -14.51 -11.32 20.51
C THR A 88 -13.51 -12.34 21.02
N ARG A 89 -14.02 -13.43 21.59
CA ARG A 89 -13.20 -14.59 22.02
C ARG A 89 -12.72 -15.44 20.85
N GLU A 90 -13.37 -15.33 19.69
CA GLU A 90 -13.12 -16.14 18.50
C GLU A 90 -12.29 -15.40 17.42
N LEU A 91 -11.33 -14.60 17.84
CA LEU A 91 -10.46 -13.84 16.90
C LEU A 91 -9.68 -14.76 15.94
N GLU A 92 -9.26 -15.94 16.39
CA GLU A 92 -8.55 -16.92 15.54
C GLU A 92 -9.48 -17.44 14.43
N SER A 93 -10.69 -17.88 14.79
CA SER A 93 -11.69 -18.32 13.83
C SER A 93 -12.07 -17.24 12.82
N LEU A 94 -12.16 -15.97 13.26
CA LEU A 94 -12.40 -14.86 12.36
C LEU A 94 -11.20 -14.62 11.42
N ALA A 95 -9.98 -14.68 11.94
CA ALA A 95 -8.77 -14.55 11.13
C ALA A 95 -8.68 -15.67 10.07
N ASP A 96 -9.01 -16.92 10.43
CA ASP A 96 -8.99 -18.06 9.52
C ASP A 96 -9.97 -17.89 8.35
N ILE A 97 -11.19 -17.40 8.63
CA ILE A 97 -12.19 -17.13 7.59
C ILE A 97 -11.72 -16.03 6.65
N LEU A 98 -11.21 -14.93 7.20
CA LEU A 98 -10.69 -13.82 6.40
C LEU A 98 -9.49 -14.24 5.56
N ASN A 99 -8.59 -15.05 6.11
CA ASN A 99 -7.45 -15.58 5.39
C ASN A 99 -7.86 -16.57 4.28
N SER A 100 -8.89 -17.37 4.50
CA SER A 100 -9.46 -18.26 3.47
C SER A 100 -10.07 -17.46 2.32
N TRP A 101 -10.73 -16.34 2.61
CA TRP A 101 -11.24 -15.42 1.60
C TRP A 101 -10.08 -14.75 0.83
N ILE A 102 -9.06 -14.24 1.52
CA ILE A 102 -7.86 -13.65 0.91
C ILE A 102 -7.18 -14.64 -0.05
N ASP A 103 -7.01 -15.91 0.35
CA ASP A 103 -6.38 -16.94 -0.48
C ASP A 103 -7.17 -17.19 -1.77
N ARG A 104 -8.50 -17.27 -1.66
CA ARG A 104 -9.38 -17.49 -2.82
C ARG A 104 -9.22 -16.36 -3.84
N TYR A 105 -9.32 -15.12 -3.39
CA TYR A 105 -9.30 -13.96 -4.28
C TYR A 105 -7.91 -13.50 -4.70
N SER A 106 -6.87 -13.79 -3.94
CA SER A 106 -5.49 -13.62 -4.40
C SER A 106 -5.17 -14.54 -5.59
N THR A 107 -5.73 -15.74 -5.61
CA THR A 107 -5.55 -16.70 -6.70
C THR A 107 -6.35 -16.31 -7.95
N GLU A 108 -7.56 -15.77 -7.77
CA GLU A 108 -8.41 -15.33 -8.88
C GLU A 108 -7.90 -14.03 -9.53
N ASN A 109 -7.46 -13.06 -8.74
CA ASN A 109 -6.83 -11.84 -9.26
C ASN A 109 -5.56 -12.16 -10.06
N ASN A 110 -4.73 -13.09 -9.59
CA ASN A 110 -3.59 -13.58 -10.36
C ASN A 110 -4.01 -14.29 -11.66
N ARG A 111 -5.19 -14.94 -11.71
CA ARG A 111 -5.72 -15.55 -12.94
C ARG A 111 -6.32 -14.51 -13.89
N SER A 112 -7.06 -13.54 -13.38
CA SER A 112 -7.67 -12.48 -14.20
C SER A 112 -6.62 -11.51 -14.75
N GLU A 113 -5.61 -11.14 -13.95
CA GLU A 113 -4.46 -10.37 -14.43
C GLU A 113 -3.61 -11.16 -15.44
N ASN A 114 -3.51 -12.48 -15.32
CA ASN A 114 -2.83 -13.33 -16.30
C ASN A 114 -3.65 -13.52 -17.57
N GLN A 115 -4.99 -13.45 -17.55
CA GLN A 115 -5.83 -13.54 -18.76
C GLN A 115 -5.88 -12.23 -19.55
N THR A 116 -5.77 -11.08 -18.92
CA THR A 116 -5.61 -9.77 -19.59
C THR A 116 -4.17 -9.54 -20.03
N LYS A 117 -3.19 -10.24 -19.44
CA LYS A 117 -1.76 -10.19 -19.77
C LYS A 117 -1.29 -11.32 -20.68
N SER A 118 -2.18 -12.02 -21.42
CA SER A 118 -1.79 -13.08 -22.37
C SER A 118 -0.97 -12.59 -23.58
N GLY A 119 -0.39 -11.40 -23.52
CA GLY A 119 0.59 -10.84 -24.46
C GLY A 119 1.93 -10.43 -23.84
N GLU A 120 2.15 -10.57 -22.51
CA GLU A 120 3.36 -10.08 -21.81
C GLU A 120 4.02 -11.18 -20.97
N ALA A 121 4.35 -12.32 -21.62
CA ALA A 121 5.00 -13.46 -20.94
C ALA A 121 6.44 -13.20 -20.42
N ASP A 122 7.00 -11.99 -20.61
CA ASP A 122 8.42 -11.68 -20.40
C ASP A 122 8.69 -10.44 -19.51
N ASP A 123 7.82 -10.09 -18.55
CA ASP A 123 8.09 -8.95 -17.66
C ASP A 123 8.33 -9.42 -16.21
N PRO A 124 9.58 -9.86 -15.88
CA PRO A 124 9.87 -10.41 -14.56
C PRO A 124 9.77 -9.35 -13.45
N PRO A 125 9.17 -9.70 -12.30
CA PRO A 125 9.08 -8.80 -11.16
C PRO A 125 10.47 -8.57 -10.55
N MET A 126 10.64 -7.41 -9.92
CA MET A 126 11.83 -7.12 -9.12
C MET A 126 11.94 -8.09 -7.95
N GLN A 127 13.12 -8.65 -7.76
CA GLN A 127 13.42 -9.60 -6.71
C GLN A 127 14.30 -9.00 -5.63
N PHE A 128 14.12 -9.46 -4.41
CA PHE A 128 14.94 -9.08 -3.27
C PHE A 128 15.47 -10.33 -2.57
N PRO A 129 16.67 -10.28 -1.99
CA PRO A 129 17.22 -11.40 -1.23
C PRO A 129 16.27 -11.85 -0.13
N ALA A 130 15.99 -13.16 -0.08
CA ALA A 130 15.10 -13.73 0.91
C ALA A 130 15.67 -13.55 2.33
N GLY A 131 14.86 -12.99 3.23
CA GLY A 131 15.20 -12.86 4.66
C GLY A 131 16.30 -11.84 4.99
N GLY A 132 16.83 -11.11 4.01
CA GLY A 132 17.87 -10.11 4.19
C GLY A 132 17.35 -8.68 4.38
N SER A 133 18.06 -7.89 5.19
CA SER A 133 17.96 -6.44 5.17
C SER A 133 18.99 -5.88 4.17
N ILE A 134 18.56 -4.98 3.31
CA ILE A 134 19.47 -4.24 2.43
C ILE A 134 19.73 -2.88 3.07
N GLN A 135 21.00 -2.51 3.14
CA GLN A 135 21.41 -1.19 3.58
C GLN A 135 21.83 -0.38 2.36
N GLY A 136 21.04 0.64 2.04
CA GLY A 136 21.41 1.60 1.01
C GLY A 136 22.50 2.57 1.47
N LYS A 137 23.10 3.28 0.51
CA LYS A 137 23.93 4.42 0.83
C LYS A 137 23.04 5.54 1.38
N LYS A 138 23.51 6.22 2.44
CA LYS A 138 22.81 7.42 2.91
C LYS A 138 22.75 8.45 1.78
N TRP A 139 21.54 8.87 1.44
CA TRP A 139 21.35 9.88 0.42
C TRP A 139 21.80 11.26 0.91
N GLU A 140 22.60 11.94 0.12
CA GLU A 140 23.23 13.22 0.48
C GLU A 140 22.21 14.31 0.86
N PHE A 141 21.07 14.31 0.16
CA PHE A 141 20.00 15.32 0.36
C PHE A 141 18.91 14.84 1.31
N ALA A 142 19.10 13.74 2.04
CA ALA A 142 18.15 13.27 3.04
C ALA A 142 18.10 14.24 4.24
N VAL A 143 16.95 14.90 4.44
CA VAL A 143 16.78 15.90 5.49
C VAL A 143 16.25 15.27 6.76
N TYR A 144 17.03 15.26 7.83
CA TYR A 144 16.59 14.83 9.15
C TYR A 144 15.82 15.96 9.86
N LYS A 145 14.52 15.76 10.12
CA LYS A 145 13.66 16.73 10.78
C LYS A 145 13.10 16.16 12.10
N PRO A 146 13.78 16.34 13.22
CA PRO A 146 13.30 15.86 14.51
C PRO A 146 12.07 16.66 14.96
N GLN A 147 11.11 15.95 15.57
CA GLN A 147 9.96 16.57 16.22
C GLN A 147 10.41 17.25 17.52
N LYS A 148 9.92 18.44 17.81
CA LYS A 148 10.26 19.20 19.02
C LYS A 148 9.96 18.47 20.34
N LYS A 149 8.90 17.61 20.36
CA LYS A 149 8.47 16.88 21.55
C LYS A 149 9.27 15.63 21.85
N THR A 150 9.70 14.91 20.81
CA THR A 150 10.31 13.57 20.96
C THR A 150 11.80 13.56 20.65
N GLY A 151 12.32 14.60 20.00
CA GLY A 151 13.70 14.63 19.46
C GLY A 151 13.95 13.63 18.31
N LYS A 152 12.95 12.81 17.96
CA LYS A 152 13.02 11.80 16.89
C LYS A 152 12.31 12.30 15.62
N ALA A 153 12.77 11.88 14.46
CA ALA A 153 12.05 12.11 13.22
C ALA A 153 10.76 11.28 13.18
N THR A 154 9.76 11.72 12.43
CA THR A 154 8.45 11.05 12.33
C THR A 154 8.58 9.60 11.87
N TRP A 155 9.53 9.34 10.97
CA TRP A 155 9.76 8.01 10.39
C TRP A 155 10.42 7.01 11.37
N GLU A 156 11.18 7.47 12.37
CA GLU A 156 11.96 6.58 13.25
C GLU A 156 11.08 5.62 14.04
N SER A 157 9.99 6.11 14.61
CA SER A 157 9.09 5.24 15.36
C SER A 157 8.44 4.16 14.48
N SER A 158 8.03 4.51 13.27
CA SER A 158 7.49 3.54 12.32
C SER A 158 8.53 2.52 11.88
N TYR A 159 9.75 2.96 11.66
CA TYR A 159 10.87 2.12 11.29
C TYR A 159 11.26 1.16 12.42
N GLU A 160 11.40 1.63 13.67
CA GLU A 160 11.72 0.80 14.84
C GLU A 160 10.70 -0.34 15.00
N ARG A 161 9.41 -0.03 14.86
CA ARG A 161 8.32 -1.01 14.94
C ARG A 161 8.32 -1.98 13.76
N PHE A 162 8.59 -1.48 12.54
CA PHE A 162 8.75 -2.33 11.37
C PHE A 162 9.92 -3.31 11.54
N GLN A 163 11.06 -2.85 12.08
CA GLN A 163 12.20 -3.73 12.38
C GLN A 163 11.89 -4.76 13.48
N ALA A 164 11.06 -4.39 14.44
CA ALA A 164 10.58 -5.31 15.48
C ALA A 164 9.58 -6.38 14.98
N GLY A 165 9.22 -6.35 13.69
CA GLY A 165 8.36 -7.35 13.09
C GLY A 165 6.90 -6.92 12.91
N GLU A 166 6.51 -5.72 13.34
CA GLU A 166 5.13 -5.24 13.16
C GLU A 166 4.83 -4.97 11.68
N SER A 167 3.59 -5.29 11.26
CA SER A 167 3.15 -4.95 9.91
C SER A 167 2.90 -3.44 9.75
N PRO A 168 3.13 -2.85 8.57
CA PRO A 168 2.79 -1.45 8.34
C PRO A 168 1.31 -1.12 8.58
N GLN A 169 0.41 -2.10 8.43
CA GLN A 169 -1.00 -1.96 8.78
C GLN A 169 -1.18 -1.76 10.29
N ALA A 170 -0.55 -2.61 11.10
CA ALA A 170 -0.58 -2.47 12.56
C ALA A 170 0.02 -1.12 13.00
N ILE A 171 1.14 -0.72 12.40
CA ILE A 171 1.78 0.56 12.65
C ILE A 171 0.86 1.74 12.27
N SER A 172 0.14 1.62 11.14
CA SER A 172 -0.76 2.66 10.64
C SER A 172 -1.98 2.89 11.55
N MET A 173 -2.49 1.82 12.14
CA MET A 173 -3.66 1.85 13.03
C MET A 173 -3.34 2.40 14.42
N ALA A 174 -2.13 2.16 14.92
CA ALA A 174 -1.69 2.60 16.26
C ALA A 174 -0.34 3.33 16.20
N PRO A 175 -0.22 4.45 15.48
CA PRO A 175 1.04 5.20 15.42
C PRO A 175 1.38 5.83 16.76
N ALA A 176 2.65 6.17 16.97
CA ALA A 176 3.16 6.72 18.23
C ALA A 176 2.46 8.01 18.68
N ASN A 177 1.88 8.77 17.74
CA ASN A 177 1.11 9.99 18.03
C ASN A 177 -0.38 9.74 18.32
N GLY A 178 -0.81 8.48 18.36
CA GLY A 178 -2.18 8.07 18.70
C GLY A 178 -3.25 8.37 17.62
N ARG A 179 -2.89 8.93 16.47
CA ARG A 179 -3.82 9.19 15.35
C ARG A 179 -3.51 8.24 14.20
N PRO A 180 -4.48 7.41 13.75
CA PRO A 180 -4.28 6.53 12.61
C PRO A 180 -3.76 7.30 11.38
N ILE A 181 -2.80 6.71 10.69
CA ILE A 181 -2.21 7.23 9.45
C ILE A 181 -2.44 6.22 8.32
N GLN A 182 -2.26 6.63 7.08
CA GLN A 182 -2.38 5.72 5.95
C GLN A 182 -1.19 4.74 5.91
N VAL A 183 -1.43 3.51 5.47
CA VAL A 183 -0.38 2.48 5.30
C VAL A 183 0.74 3.00 4.39
N MET A 184 0.39 3.70 3.31
CA MET A 184 1.38 4.30 2.40
C MET A 184 2.23 5.40 3.06
N THR A 185 1.74 6.05 4.12
CA THR A 185 2.55 6.96 4.95
C THR A 185 3.60 6.17 5.72
N VAL A 186 3.24 5.00 6.26
CA VAL A 186 4.20 4.11 6.94
C VAL A 186 5.25 3.60 5.95
N VAL A 187 4.85 3.19 4.73
CA VAL A 187 5.79 2.83 3.66
C VAL A 187 6.75 3.99 3.36
N GLY A 188 6.24 5.22 3.26
CA GLY A 188 7.06 6.43 3.11
C GLY A 188 8.07 6.62 4.25
N HIS A 189 7.66 6.38 5.50
CA HIS A 189 8.57 6.42 6.66
C HIS A 189 9.69 5.39 6.58
N ILE A 190 9.41 4.19 6.04
CA ILE A 190 10.43 3.14 5.84
C ILE A 190 11.39 3.52 4.71
N HIS A 191 10.88 4.13 3.63
CA HIS A 191 11.72 4.71 2.59
C HIS A 191 12.64 5.81 3.14
N ASP A 192 12.12 6.71 3.97
CA ASP A 192 12.93 7.76 4.61
C ASP A 192 14.04 7.16 5.49
N ALA A 193 13.73 6.13 6.28
CA ALA A 193 14.73 5.42 7.08
C ALA A 193 15.87 4.87 6.21
N PHE A 194 15.53 4.23 5.08
CA PHE A 194 16.51 3.71 4.14
C PHE A 194 17.38 4.83 3.54
N LEU A 195 16.77 5.94 3.12
CA LEU A 195 17.52 7.10 2.59
C LEU A 195 18.43 7.74 3.63
N HIS A 196 18.18 7.51 4.92
CA HIS A 196 19.10 7.84 6.01
C HIS A 196 20.15 6.75 6.28
N GLY A 197 20.27 5.72 5.42
CA GLY A 197 21.25 4.64 5.52
C GLY A 197 20.89 3.57 6.53
N ARG A 198 19.60 3.45 6.89
CA ARG A 198 19.14 2.37 7.77
C ARG A 198 18.85 1.10 6.96
N PRO A 199 19.17 -0.09 7.49
CA PRO A 199 18.87 -1.35 6.80
C PRO A 199 17.36 -1.61 6.74
N VAL A 200 16.84 -2.06 5.60
CA VAL A 200 15.41 -2.35 5.40
C VAL A 200 15.22 -3.70 4.72
N GLY A 201 14.29 -4.51 5.22
CA GLY A 201 13.84 -5.75 4.59
C GLY A 201 12.96 -5.46 3.38
N LEU A 202 13.57 -5.32 2.19
CA LEU A 202 12.85 -4.90 0.97
C LEU A 202 11.84 -5.94 0.50
N GLN A 203 12.11 -7.23 0.67
CA GLN A 203 11.14 -8.29 0.38
C GLN A 203 9.87 -8.13 1.21
N ARG A 204 10.01 -7.77 2.49
CA ARG A 204 8.86 -7.52 3.36
C ARG A 204 8.12 -6.24 2.99
N LEU A 205 8.82 -5.23 2.50
CA LEU A 205 8.23 -3.99 2.01
C LEU A 205 7.51 -4.21 0.68
N SER A 206 8.05 -5.04 -0.23
CA SER A 206 7.45 -5.33 -1.54
C SER A 206 6.12 -6.06 -1.45
N SER A 207 5.85 -6.80 -0.36
CA SER A 207 4.53 -7.42 -0.14
C SER A 207 3.41 -6.39 0.14
N LEU A 208 3.76 -5.14 0.40
CA LEU A 208 2.84 -4.06 0.78
C LEU A 208 2.71 -2.96 -0.27
N SER A 209 3.77 -2.78 -1.03
CA SER A 209 3.86 -1.81 -2.12
C SER A 209 4.66 -2.47 -3.24
N GLN A 210 3.98 -2.83 -4.30
CA GLN A 210 4.59 -3.55 -5.41
C GLN A 210 5.70 -2.71 -6.05
N PRO A 211 6.93 -3.24 -6.16
CA PRO A 211 8.00 -2.58 -6.89
C PRO A 211 7.77 -2.68 -8.40
N PRO A 212 8.42 -1.84 -9.21
CA PRO A 212 8.32 -1.91 -10.66
C PRO A 212 8.80 -3.26 -11.20
N SER A 213 8.13 -3.75 -12.24
CA SER A 213 8.63 -4.82 -13.09
C SER A 213 9.82 -4.33 -13.94
N LYS A 214 10.49 -5.23 -14.64
CA LYS A 214 11.61 -4.89 -15.54
C LYS A 214 11.21 -3.88 -16.62
N LYS A 215 10.04 -4.09 -17.23
CA LYS A 215 9.49 -3.17 -18.25
C LYS A 215 9.15 -1.80 -17.65
N GLN A 216 8.44 -1.79 -16.51
CA GLN A 216 8.09 -0.55 -15.82
C GLN A 216 9.34 0.22 -15.34
N TRP A 217 10.38 -0.49 -14.92
CA TRP A 217 11.67 0.12 -14.58
C TRP A 217 12.30 0.79 -15.80
N ALA A 218 12.33 0.10 -16.96
CA ALA A 218 12.85 0.65 -18.20
C ALA A 218 12.05 1.88 -18.69
N GLU A 219 10.72 1.89 -18.48
CA GLU A 219 9.87 3.06 -18.77
C GLU A 219 10.22 4.24 -17.87
N LEU A 220 10.51 4.01 -16.58
CA LEU A 220 10.96 5.06 -15.66
C LEU A 220 12.37 5.58 -16.03
N GLU A 221 13.29 4.70 -16.44
CA GLU A 221 14.61 5.12 -16.96
C GLU A 221 14.49 5.93 -18.27
N HIS A 222 13.54 5.56 -19.11
CA HIS A 222 13.24 6.32 -20.32
C HIS A 222 12.68 7.71 -19.98
N ALA A 223 11.75 7.77 -19.01
CA ALA A 223 11.21 9.04 -18.53
C ALA A 223 12.29 9.93 -17.88
N GLU A 224 13.25 9.37 -17.14
CA GLU A 224 14.42 10.09 -16.61
C GLU A 224 15.21 10.74 -17.74
N LYS A 225 15.51 9.97 -18.81
CA LYS A 225 16.28 10.48 -19.97
C LYS A 225 15.53 11.57 -20.73
N ILE A 226 14.23 11.40 -20.99
CA ILE A 226 13.44 12.39 -21.74
C ILE A 226 13.21 13.65 -20.92
N SER A 227 12.86 13.52 -19.65
CA SER A 227 12.62 14.69 -18.78
C SER A 227 13.90 15.48 -18.46
N GLY A 228 15.07 14.84 -18.56
CA GLY A 228 16.35 15.41 -18.14
C GLY A 228 16.44 15.65 -16.63
N MET A 229 15.53 15.09 -15.85
CA MET A 229 15.54 15.19 -14.39
C MET A 229 16.54 14.23 -13.77
N ASN A 230 17.13 14.61 -12.66
CA ASN A 230 18.01 13.73 -11.89
C ASN A 230 17.30 13.23 -10.62
N PRO A 231 16.75 12.00 -10.60
CA PRO A 231 16.02 11.48 -9.44
C PRO A 231 16.89 11.32 -8.19
N ALA A 232 18.21 11.18 -8.34
CA ALA A 232 19.16 11.05 -7.23
C ALA A 232 19.73 12.38 -6.74
N GLY A 233 19.55 13.45 -7.52
CA GLY A 233 20.08 14.77 -7.22
C GLY A 233 19.33 15.54 -6.14
N ASP A 234 19.73 16.79 -5.92
CA ASP A 234 19.06 17.69 -4.99
C ASP A 234 17.62 17.98 -5.47
N PRO A 235 16.60 17.65 -4.67
CA PRO A 235 15.21 17.87 -5.06
C PRO A 235 14.86 19.32 -5.38
N SER A 236 15.62 20.29 -4.86
CA SER A 236 15.36 21.71 -5.07
C SER A 236 15.74 22.21 -6.46
N CYS A 237 16.65 21.50 -7.16
CA CYS A 237 17.17 21.91 -8.46
C CYS A 237 17.35 20.76 -9.48
N SER A 238 16.91 19.55 -9.18
CA SER A 238 17.05 18.37 -10.05
C SER A 238 15.88 18.18 -11.03
N GLY A 239 14.98 19.13 -11.12
CA GLY A 239 13.90 19.18 -12.10
C GLY A 239 14.33 19.80 -13.44
N VAL A 240 13.37 19.91 -14.36
CA VAL A 240 13.60 20.48 -15.71
C VAL A 240 14.15 21.91 -15.60
N GLY A 241 15.25 22.19 -16.30
CA GLY A 241 15.87 23.52 -16.32
C GLY A 241 16.39 23.98 -14.96
N GLY A 242 16.69 23.09 -14.03
CA GLY A 242 17.15 23.43 -12.68
C GLY A 242 16.02 23.79 -11.69
N ALA A 243 14.77 23.55 -12.06
CA ALA A 243 13.62 23.69 -11.15
C ALA A 243 13.60 22.58 -10.10
N SER A 244 12.67 22.67 -9.15
CA SER A 244 12.47 21.60 -8.18
C SER A 244 11.95 20.32 -8.85
N PHE A 245 12.40 19.15 -8.37
CA PHE A 245 11.91 17.87 -8.82
C PHE A 245 10.41 17.71 -8.47
N THR A 246 9.60 17.37 -9.48
CA THR A 246 8.19 17.02 -9.26
C THR A 246 7.88 15.67 -9.90
N MET A 247 7.11 14.83 -9.20
CA MET A 247 6.69 13.52 -9.72
C MET A 247 5.82 13.68 -10.98
N THR A 248 5.02 14.74 -11.04
CA THR A 248 4.14 15.04 -12.17
C THR A 248 4.94 15.27 -13.45
N GLU A 249 5.94 16.14 -13.41
CA GLU A 249 6.78 16.39 -14.58
C GLU A 249 7.65 15.19 -14.95
N PHE A 250 8.13 14.44 -13.96
CA PHE A 250 8.86 13.19 -14.22
C PHE A 250 8.02 12.14 -14.95
N LEU A 251 6.73 12.00 -14.59
CA LEU A 251 5.81 11.05 -15.19
C LEU A 251 5.17 11.54 -16.49
N ARG A 252 5.38 12.78 -16.89
CA ARG A 252 4.82 13.34 -18.13
C ARG A 252 5.09 12.50 -19.39
N PRO A 253 6.32 11.97 -19.63
CA PRO A 253 6.58 11.10 -20.78
C PRO A 253 5.79 9.80 -20.79
N ILE A 254 5.39 9.29 -19.62
CA ILE A 254 4.62 8.04 -19.45
C ILE A 254 3.13 8.29 -19.58
N MET A 255 2.64 9.36 -18.97
CA MET A 255 1.20 9.65 -18.90
C MET A 255 0.68 10.44 -20.11
N GLY A 256 1.56 11.17 -20.79
CA GLY A 256 1.23 12.03 -21.93
C GLY A 256 0.81 13.45 -21.54
N ASP A 257 0.99 14.39 -22.48
CA ASP A 257 0.69 15.80 -22.26
C ASP A 257 -0.79 16.10 -22.07
N GLU A 258 -1.67 15.38 -22.77
CA GLU A 258 -3.12 15.52 -22.65
C GLU A 258 -3.60 15.23 -21.23
N PHE A 259 -3.15 14.09 -20.66
CA PHE A 259 -3.45 13.74 -19.26
C PHE A 259 -2.91 14.80 -18.30
N MET A 260 -1.67 15.26 -18.49
CA MET A 260 -1.05 16.24 -17.59
C MET A 260 -1.68 17.63 -17.69
N GLY A 261 -2.22 18.00 -18.86
CA GLY A 261 -2.95 19.25 -19.09
C GLY A 261 -4.37 19.24 -18.52
N THR A 262 -4.95 18.06 -18.28
CA THR A 262 -6.33 17.93 -17.75
C THR A 262 -6.34 18.22 -16.24
N PRO A 263 -7.19 19.14 -15.75
CA PRO A 263 -7.36 19.39 -14.32
C PRO A 263 -7.74 18.11 -13.57
N ARG A 264 -7.26 17.96 -12.33
CA ARG A 264 -7.47 16.73 -11.54
C ARG A 264 -8.93 16.36 -11.38
N GLU A 265 -9.80 17.35 -11.25
CA GLU A 265 -11.25 17.21 -11.06
C GLU A 265 -11.92 16.63 -12.32
N GLU A 266 -11.38 16.91 -13.49
CA GLU A 266 -11.91 16.48 -14.80
C GLU A 266 -11.38 15.11 -15.25
N ARG A 267 -10.33 14.59 -14.59
CA ARG A 267 -9.77 13.28 -14.92
C ARG A 267 -10.72 12.16 -14.54
N SER A 268 -10.80 11.14 -15.39
CA SER A 268 -11.55 9.92 -15.06
C SER A 268 -10.97 9.23 -13.82
N GLU A 269 -11.77 8.41 -13.13
CA GLU A 269 -11.28 7.63 -11.99
C GLU A 269 -10.21 6.61 -12.42
N VAL A 270 -10.34 6.06 -13.64
CA VAL A 270 -9.34 5.16 -14.23
C VAL A 270 -7.99 5.87 -14.41
N ASP A 271 -8.01 7.09 -14.93
CA ASP A 271 -6.80 7.89 -15.12
C ASP A 271 -6.15 8.28 -13.77
N LYS A 272 -6.98 8.62 -12.79
CA LYS A 272 -6.51 8.92 -11.43
C LYS A 272 -5.86 7.68 -10.78
N GLU A 273 -6.44 6.50 -10.97
CA GLU A 273 -5.90 5.24 -10.47
C GLU A 273 -4.57 4.91 -11.14
N LYS A 274 -4.52 4.94 -12.48
CA LYS A 274 -3.29 4.72 -13.27
C LYS A 274 -2.17 5.68 -12.86
N PHE A 275 -2.48 6.96 -12.69
CA PHE A 275 -1.49 7.93 -12.19
C PHE A 275 -1.02 7.61 -10.78
N GLY A 276 -1.93 7.18 -9.91
CA GLY A 276 -1.60 6.73 -8.56
C GLY A 276 -0.65 5.53 -8.53
N GLU A 277 -0.87 4.56 -9.42
CA GLU A 277 0.01 3.40 -9.62
C GLU A 277 1.40 3.84 -10.05
N TRP A 278 1.52 4.67 -11.09
CA TRP A 278 2.81 5.20 -11.54
C TRP A 278 3.52 6.04 -10.49
N CYS A 279 2.80 6.80 -9.68
CA CYS A 279 3.37 7.49 -8.53
C CYS A 279 3.97 6.53 -7.49
N ASN A 280 3.36 5.37 -7.27
CA ASN A 280 3.89 4.36 -6.35
C ASN A 280 5.13 3.66 -6.94
N LEU A 281 5.11 3.30 -8.22
CA LEU A 281 6.28 2.76 -8.92
C LEU A 281 7.45 3.76 -8.94
N LEU A 282 7.18 5.04 -9.19
CA LEU A 282 8.19 6.10 -9.14
C LEU A 282 8.78 6.26 -7.73
N LYS A 283 8.00 6.10 -6.66
CA LYS A 283 8.55 6.11 -5.29
C LYS A 283 9.60 5.02 -5.08
N TRP A 284 9.35 3.79 -5.59
CA TRP A 284 10.33 2.71 -5.58
C TRP A 284 11.58 3.06 -6.40
N TYR A 285 11.39 3.60 -7.59
CA TYR A 285 12.49 4.03 -8.46
C TYR A 285 13.38 5.07 -7.77
N LEU A 286 12.77 6.13 -7.21
CA LEU A 286 13.49 7.16 -6.46
C LEU A 286 14.22 6.58 -5.25
N PHE A 287 13.58 5.68 -4.54
CA PHE A 287 14.13 5.01 -3.38
C PHE A 287 15.39 4.20 -3.73
N MET A 288 15.36 3.40 -4.79
CA MET A 288 16.49 2.60 -5.25
C MET A 288 17.63 3.48 -5.78
N LYS A 289 17.33 4.45 -6.65
CA LYS A 289 18.31 5.37 -7.23
C LYS A 289 19.03 6.20 -6.15
N ARG A 290 18.27 6.76 -5.20
CA ARG A 290 18.82 7.55 -4.09
C ARG A 290 19.63 6.72 -3.10
N GLY A 291 19.23 5.49 -2.86
CA GLY A 291 19.95 4.54 -2.02
C GLY A 291 21.14 3.87 -2.69
N CYS A 292 21.39 4.14 -3.98
CA CYS A 292 22.40 3.48 -4.81
C CYS A 292 22.27 1.94 -4.78
N VAL A 293 21.05 1.44 -4.87
CA VAL A 293 20.75 0.00 -4.95
C VAL A 293 20.30 -0.36 -6.36
N GLU A 294 21.00 -1.29 -6.99
CA GLU A 294 20.65 -1.78 -8.33
C GLU A 294 19.44 -2.71 -8.27
N PRO A 295 18.48 -2.59 -9.22
CA PRO A 295 17.34 -3.48 -9.30
C PRO A 295 17.80 -4.87 -9.75
N MET A 296 17.24 -5.92 -9.14
CA MET A 296 17.42 -7.29 -9.56
C MET A 296 16.08 -7.82 -10.08
N PHE A 297 16.08 -8.34 -11.30
CA PHE A 297 14.89 -8.95 -11.90
C PHE A 297 15.09 -10.46 -12.04
N GLY A 298 14.00 -11.21 -11.92
CA GLY A 298 14.00 -12.64 -12.20
C GLY A 298 14.45 -12.95 -13.64
N ALA A 299 14.93 -14.16 -13.84
CA ALA A 299 15.30 -14.65 -15.18
C ALA A 299 14.04 -15.05 -15.96
#